data_4b9ba445b304f8cb57409cd1b3d1bd8b
#
_entry.id   4b9ba445b304f8cb57409cd1b3d1bd8b
#
_cell.length_a   1.000
_cell.length_b   1.000
_cell.length_c   1.000
_cell.angle_alpha   90.00
_cell.angle_beta   90.00
_cell.angle_gamma   90.00
#
_symmetry.space_group_name_H-M   'P 1'
#
loop_
_entity.id
_entity.type
_entity.pdbx_description
1 polymer ?
#
loop_
_entity_poly.entity_id
_entity_poly.type
_entity_poly.pdbx_seq_one_letter_code
_entity_poly.pdbx_strand_id
1 'polypeptide(L)'
;MQTDEGDILAQTEIPLDGTETTLSLMDGDGTSSKITEAGLKLLKKVIKEAANSDSELIGKKQSGETSYTPFLKKEDGIIDWNKSASQIDCQIRAYTPYPLCFTSYNGVKVTILKAHHSDSKTSEKPGTVLPYQKSVGIEIACGDGSILVATELQQEKKKAMDYKSFINGARNFVGSILGLDTQKTE
;
A
#
# COMPACT_ATOMS: atom_id res chain seq x y z
N MET A 1 6.21 32.99 -5.05
CA MET A 1 5.07 32.08 -5.10
C MET A 1 5.65 30.68 -4.99
N GLN A 2 5.34 29.97 -3.95
CA GLN A 2 5.82 28.59 -3.78
C GLN A 2 4.90 27.67 -4.59
N THR A 3 5.38 26.46 -4.92
CA THR A 3 4.58 25.44 -5.61
C THR A 3 3.44 25.02 -4.70
N ASP A 4 2.25 24.79 -5.28
CA ASP A 4 1.04 24.30 -4.60
C ASP A 4 0.39 25.26 -3.58
N GLU A 5 0.74 26.55 -3.57
CA GLU A 5 0.14 27.58 -2.68
C GLU A 5 -0.95 28.42 -3.37
N GLY A 6 -1.21 28.20 -4.66
CA GLY A 6 -2.22 28.95 -5.41
C GLY A 6 -3.67 28.60 -5.03
N ASP A 7 -4.60 29.41 -5.48
CA ASP A 7 -6.02 29.16 -5.29
C ASP A 7 -6.50 27.94 -6.07
N ILE A 8 -7.43 27.17 -5.52
CA ILE A 8 -7.99 25.96 -6.14
C ILE A 8 -9.01 26.35 -7.21
N LEU A 9 -8.71 26.12 -8.49
CA LEU A 9 -9.62 26.41 -9.60
C LEU A 9 -10.73 25.37 -9.74
N ALA A 10 -10.43 24.10 -9.50
CA ALA A 10 -11.42 23.02 -9.54
C ALA A 10 -11.00 21.84 -8.66
N GLN A 11 -11.96 21.14 -8.11
CA GLN A 11 -11.77 19.98 -7.25
C GLN A 11 -12.90 18.98 -7.47
N THR A 12 -12.59 17.68 -7.31
CA THR A 12 -13.60 16.61 -7.31
C THR A 12 -13.21 15.53 -6.32
N GLU A 13 -14.20 14.83 -5.82
CA GLU A 13 -14.03 13.68 -4.94
C GLU A 13 -14.02 12.40 -5.77
N ILE A 14 -13.17 11.44 -5.39
CA ILE A 14 -13.09 10.12 -5.98
C ILE A 14 -13.39 9.11 -4.86
N PRO A 15 -14.55 8.43 -4.89
CA PRO A 15 -14.86 7.44 -3.89
C PRO A 15 -13.94 6.22 -4.02
N LEU A 16 -13.42 5.75 -2.89
CA LEU A 16 -12.61 4.54 -2.79
C LEU A 16 -13.42 3.45 -2.09
N ASP A 17 -13.30 2.21 -2.57
CA ASP A 17 -13.98 1.05 -1.98
C ASP A 17 -13.09 0.28 -0.97
N GLY A 18 -11.83 0.70 -0.82
CA GLY A 18 -10.88 0.12 0.12
C GLY A 18 -10.03 -1.02 -0.47
N THR A 19 -10.18 -1.33 -1.74
CA THR A 19 -9.36 -2.35 -2.44
C THR A 19 -8.26 -1.73 -3.30
N GLU A 20 -8.33 -0.44 -3.57
CA GLU A 20 -7.40 0.25 -4.44
C GLU A 20 -5.96 0.24 -3.89
N THR A 21 -5.01 0.16 -4.81
CA THR A 21 -3.59 0.42 -4.58
C THR A 21 -3.21 1.77 -5.18
N THR A 22 -2.08 2.34 -4.78
CA THR A 22 -1.56 3.55 -5.44
C THR A 22 -1.36 3.31 -6.94
N LEU A 23 -0.88 2.13 -7.33
CA LEU A 23 -0.73 1.76 -8.74
C LEU A 23 -2.08 1.80 -9.48
N SER A 24 -3.11 1.17 -8.94
CA SER A 24 -4.43 1.13 -9.60
C SER A 24 -5.09 2.50 -9.69
N LEU A 25 -4.81 3.40 -8.74
CA LEU A 25 -5.32 4.76 -8.76
C LEU A 25 -4.61 5.65 -9.78
N MET A 26 -3.30 5.45 -10.00
CA MET A 26 -2.49 6.29 -10.89
C MET A 26 -2.46 5.77 -12.33
N ASP A 27 -2.16 4.50 -12.52
CA ASP A 27 -1.93 3.92 -13.85
C ASP A 27 -3.09 3.03 -14.33
N GLY A 28 -3.97 2.61 -13.42
CA GLY A 28 -4.98 1.59 -13.72
C GLY A 28 -4.34 0.24 -14.03
N ASP A 29 -5.08 -0.61 -14.69
CA ASP A 29 -4.69 -1.95 -15.15
C ASP A 29 -4.45 -1.99 -16.67
N GLY A 30 -3.92 -0.90 -17.25
CA GLY A 30 -3.74 -0.71 -18.69
C GLY A 30 -4.89 0.07 -19.35
N THR A 31 -5.88 0.49 -18.57
CA THR A 31 -6.91 1.48 -18.94
C THR A 31 -6.66 2.78 -18.17
N SER A 32 -7.44 3.82 -18.42
CA SER A 32 -7.29 5.07 -17.68
C SER A 32 -7.70 4.89 -16.20
N SER A 33 -6.89 5.41 -15.28
CA SER A 33 -7.16 5.34 -13.85
C SER A 33 -8.27 6.30 -13.42
N LYS A 34 -8.92 6.01 -12.29
CA LYS A 34 -9.94 6.89 -11.68
C LYS A 34 -9.42 8.34 -11.52
N ILE A 35 -8.15 8.50 -11.08
CA ILE A 35 -7.52 9.82 -10.89
C ILE A 35 -7.29 10.52 -12.24
N THR A 36 -6.74 9.80 -13.22
CA THR A 36 -6.45 10.36 -14.55
C THR A 36 -7.74 10.83 -15.23
N GLU A 37 -8.80 10.03 -15.20
CA GLU A 37 -10.08 10.41 -15.80
C GLU A 37 -10.71 11.63 -15.13
N ALA A 38 -10.72 11.65 -13.80
CA ALA A 38 -11.25 12.77 -13.04
C ALA A 38 -10.43 14.05 -13.31
N GLY A 39 -9.09 13.95 -13.29
CA GLY A 39 -8.19 15.05 -13.58
C GLY A 39 -8.37 15.62 -14.99
N LEU A 40 -8.50 14.75 -16.01
CA LEU A 40 -8.75 15.19 -17.39
C LEU A 40 -10.11 15.91 -17.54
N LYS A 41 -11.15 15.45 -16.85
CA LYS A 41 -12.46 16.14 -16.84
C LYS A 41 -12.34 17.54 -16.21
N LEU A 42 -11.65 17.66 -15.07
CA LEU A 42 -11.41 18.95 -14.41
C LEU A 42 -10.57 19.88 -15.27
N LEU A 43 -9.48 19.39 -15.84
CA LEU A 43 -8.60 20.17 -16.71
C LEU A 43 -9.37 20.72 -17.92
N LYS A 44 -10.15 19.87 -18.60
CA LYS A 44 -10.99 20.31 -19.74
C LYS A 44 -12.01 21.39 -19.34
N LYS A 45 -12.59 21.26 -18.13
CA LYS A 45 -13.51 22.28 -17.59
C LYS A 45 -12.81 23.62 -17.40
N VAL A 46 -11.69 23.62 -16.68
CA VAL A 46 -10.93 24.86 -16.38
C VAL A 46 -10.42 25.53 -17.66
N ILE A 47 -9.89 24.74 -18.63
CA ILE A 47 -9.43 25.31 -19.91
C ILE A 47 -10.59 25.97 -20.68
N LYS A 48 -11.77 25.34 -20.72
CA LYS A 48 -12.94 25.92 -21.38
C LYS A 48 -13.40 27.20 -20.70
N GLU A 49 -13.41 27.25 -19.38
CA GLU A 49 -13.76 28.45 -18.62
C GLU A 49 -12.76 29.59 -18.89
N ALA A 50 -11.45 29.28 -18.89
CA ALA A 50 -10.41 30.22 -19.22
C ALA A 50 -10.52 30.79 -20.65
N ALA A 51 -10.81 29.90 -21.62
CA ALA A 51 -10.95 30.32 -23.03
C ALA A 51 -12.21 31.18 -23.31
N ASN A 52 -13.22 31.07 -22.49
CA ASN A 52 -14.49 31.82 -22.63
C ASN A 52 -14.59 33.02 -21.68
N SER A 53 -13.58 33.30 -20.89
CA SER A 53 -13.55 34.39 -19.94
C SER A 53 -12.58 35.47 -20.42
N ASP A 54 -13.07 36.72 -20.48
CA ASP A 54 -12.23 37.93 -20.72
C ASP A 54 -11.50 38.38 -19.46
N SER A 55 -11.70 37.70 -18.32
CA SER A 55 -11.13 38.03 -17.03
C SER A 55 -10.35 36.84 -16.46
N GLU A 56 -9.47 37.11 -15.51
CA GLU A 56 -8.71 36.09 -14.76
C GLU A 56 -9.67 35.16 -14.02
N LEU A 57 -9.35 33.84 -14.02
CA LEU A 57 -10.11 32.86 -13.28
C LEU A 57 -9.93 33.06 -11.77
N ILE A 58 -11.05 33.14 -11.05
CA ILE A 58 -11.03 33.27 -9.59
C ILE A 58 -11.13 31.90 -8.96
N GLY A 59 -10.08 31.49 -8.25
CA GLY A 59 -10.02 30.24 -7.49
C GLY A 59 -10.53 30.41 -6.06
N LYS A 60 -10.75 29.28 -5.39
CA LYS A 60 -11.04 29.24 -3.96
C LYS A 60 -9.73 29.23 -3.17
N LYS A 61 -9.53 30.17 -2.26
CA LYS A 61 -8.35 30.18 -1.38
C LYS A 61 -8.23 28.89 -0.60
N GLN A 62 -7.01 28.37 -0.53
CA GLN A 62 -6.70 27.27 0.36
C GLN A 62 -6.78 27.73 1.82
N SER A 63 -7.26 26.85 2.70
CA SER A 63 -7.41 27.14 4.13
C SER A 63 -7.00 25.88 4.93
N GLY A 64 -6.53 26.10 6.15
CA GLY A 64 -6.05 25.05 7.05
C GLY A 64 -4.54 25.14 7.29
N GLU A 65 -4.03 24.25 8.11
CA GLU A 65 -2.60 24.14 8.37
C GLU A 65 -1.89 23.42 7.23
N THR A 66 -0.74 23.94 6.82
CA THR A 66 0.09 23.32 5.79
C THR A 66 0.73 22.04 6.32
N SER A 67 0.60 20.95 5.61
CA SER A 67 1.30 19.68 5.91
C SER A 67 2.26 19.33 4.77
N TYR A 68 3.42 18.78 5.16
CA TYR A 68 4.43 18.34 4.21
C TYR A 68 4.58 16.82 4.27
N THR A 69 4.50 16.17 3.13
CA THR A 69 4.75 14.73 3.01
C THR A 69 6.19 14.49 2.57
N PRO A 70 7.01 13.78 3.36
CA PRO A 70 8.38 13.46 2.95
C PRO A 70 8.37 12.45 1.79
N PHE A 71 9.48 12.41 1.05
CA PHE A 71 9.68 11.39 0.03
C PHE A 71 9.75 10.00 0.67
N LEU A 72 9.04 9.05 0.07
CA LEU A 72 9.08 7.65 0.50
C LEU A 72 10.46 7.04 0.28
N LYS A 73 10.96 6.34 1.29
CA LYS A 73 12.23 5.60 1.28
C LYS A 73 11.96 4.10 1.27
N LYS A 74 12.96 3.31 0.93
CA LYS A 74 12.84 1.83 0.94
C LYS A 74 12.50 1.29 2.34
N GLU A 75 13.04 1.91 3.36
CA GLU A 75 12.86 1.54 4.77
C GLU A 75 11.42 1.72 5.24
N ASP A 76 10.66 2.64 4.64
CA ASP A 76 9.24 2.83 4.94
C ASP A 76 8.40 1.59 4.58
N GLY A 77 8.90 0.75 3.68
CA GLY A 77 8.30 -0.53 3.32
C GLY A 77 8.47 -1.65 4.35
N ILE A 78 9.22 -1.43 5.42
CA ILE A 78 9.40 -2.43 6.48
C ILE A 78 8.06 -2.63 7.20
N ILE A 79 7.62 -3.89 7.30
CA ILE A 79 6.39 -4.24 8.00
C ILE A 79 6.66 -4.31 9.50
N ASP A 80 5.94 -3.49 10.26
CA ASP A 80 5.86 -3.58 11.71
C ASP A 80 4.67 -4.49 12.08
N TRP A 81 4.96 -5.72 12.45
CA TRP A 81 3.94 -6.71 12.81
C TRP A 81 3.16 -6.37 14.07
N ASN A 82 3.60 -5.40 14.89
CA ASN A 82 2.83 -4.93 16.05
C ASN A 82 1.63 -4.06 15.67
N LYS A 83 1.56 -3.59 14.43
CA LYS A 83 0.38 -2.93 13.87
C LYS A 83 -0.75 -3.93 13.64
N SER A 84 -1.99 -3.44 13.53
CA SER A 84 -3.12 -4.29 13.15
C SER A 84 -3.00 -4.77 11.70
N ALA A 85 -3.63 -5.90 11.39
CA ALA A 85 -3.66 -6.43 10.02
C ALA A 85 -4.28 -5.45 9.04
N SER A 86 -5.30 -4.69 9.45
CA SER A 86 -5.91 -3.64 8.62
C SER A 86 -4.92 -2.51 8.31
N GLN A 87 -4.11 -2.07 9.28
CA GLN A 87 -3.09 -1.05 9.05
C GLN A 87 -1.99 -1.55 8.10
N ILE A 88 -1.57 -2.82 8.25
CA ILE A 88 -0.56 -3.42 7.37
C ILE A 88 -1.12 -3.61 5.95
N ASP A 89 -2.36 -4.05 5.81
CA ASP A 89 -3.04 -4.15 4.51
C ASP A 89 -3.10 -2.79 3.80
N CYS A 90 -3.51 -1.74 4.51
CA CYS A 90 -3.48 -0.37 3.97
C CYS A 90 -2.07 0.04 3.55
N GLN A 91 -1.03 -0.27 4.34
CA GLN A 91 0.36 0.03 4.00
C GLN A 91 0.81 -0.71 2.72
N ILE A 92 0.47 -2.00 2.58
CA ILE A 92 0.80 -2.79 1.38
C ILE A 92 0.15 -2.17 0.14
N ARG A 93 -1.12 -1.81 0.20
CA ARG A 93 -1.84 -1.17 -0.91
C ARG A 93 -1.29 0.22 -1.23
N ALA A 94 -1.03 1.03 -0.23
CA ALA A 94 -0.48 2.37 -0.40
C ALA A 94 0.94 2.37 -1.01
N TYR A 95 1.75 1.36 -0.67
CA TYR A 95 3.15 1.28 -1.11
C TYR A 95 3.36 0.41 -2.37
N THR A 96 2.29 0.03 -3.02
CA THR A 96 2.33 -0.62 -4.34
C THR A 96 2.21 0.43 -5.44
N PRO A 97 3.20 0.64 -6.34
CA PRO A 97 4.33 -0.26 -6.63
C PRO A 97 5.64 0.09 -5.91
N TYR A 98 5.71 1.16 -5.14
CA TYR A 98 6.92 1.61 -4.45
C TYR A 98 6.59 2.19 -3.08
N PRO A 99 7.36 1.88 -2.03
CA PRO A 99 8.59 1.06 -2.01
C PRO A 99 8.34 -0.45 -1.95
N LEU A 100 7.08 -0.90 -1.93
CA LEU A 100 6.60 -2.23 -1.59
C LEU A 100 6.81 -2.56 -0.10
N CYS A 101 5.96 -3.41 0.46
CA CYS A 101 6.09 -3.82 1.84
C CYS A 101 6.83 -5.14 1.97
N PHE A 102 7.75 -5.22 2.93
CA PHE A 102 8.58 -6.39 3.12
C PHE A 102 8.89 -6.67 4.59
N THR A 103 9.28 -7.91 4.83
CA THR A 103 9.76 -8.41 6.11
C THR A 103 11.03 -9.24 5.91
N SER A 104 11.61 -9.79 6.98
CA SER A 104 12.71 -10.75 6.94
C SER A 104 12.25 -12.13 7.40
N TYR A 105 12.76 -13.15 6.76
CA TYR A 105 12.67 -14.54 7.17
C TYR A 105 14.04 -15.21 7.05
N ASN A 106 14.62 -15.61 8.19
CA ASN A 106 15.97 -16.16 8.26
C ASN A 106 17.03 -15.29 7.55
N GLY A 107 16.97 -13.97 7.76
CA GLY A 107 17.90 -13.02 7.15
C GLY A 107 17.68 -12.75 5.66
N VAL A 108 16.63 -13.33 5.06
CA VAL A 108 16.28 -13.13 3.65
C VAL A 108 15.05 -12.25 3.54
N LYS A 109 15.10 -11.23 2.69
CA LYS A 109 13.97 -10.33 2.43
C LYS A 109 12.82 -11.10 1.77
N VAL A 110 11.61 -10.94 2.33
CA VAL A 110 10.36 -11.42 1.76
C VAL A 110 9.44 -10.22 1.56
N THR A 111 9.11 -9.91 0.32
CA THR A 111 8.16 -8.86 -0.06
C THR A 111 6.76 -9.45 -0.09
N ILE A 112 5.80 -8.77 0.51
CA ILE A 112 4.38 -9.11 0.43
C ILE A 112 3.76 -8.20 -0.63
N LEU A 113 3.33 -8.80 -1.73
CA LEU A 113 2.82 -8.07 -2.90
C LEU A 113 1.30 -7.90 -2.84
N LYS A 114 0.59 -8.93 -2.33
CA LYS A 114 -0.85 -8.87 -2.11
C LYS A 114 -1.21 -9.51 -0.79
N ALA A 115 -2.06 -8.86 -0.06
CA ALA A 115 -2.63 -9.34 1.19
C ALA A 115 -4.02 -8.75 1.41
N HIS A 116 -4.71 -9.25 2.42
CA HIS A 116 -5.91 -8.68 2.98
C HIS A 116 -5.97 -9.02 4.47
N HIS A 117 -6.73 -8.27 5.24
CA HIS A 117 -6.99 -8.61 6.63
C HIS A 117 -8.11 -9.65 6.74
N SER A 118 -8.04 -10.49 7.78
CA SER A 118 -9.06 -11.48 8.12
C SER A 118 -9.92 -10.99 9.29
N ASP A 119 -11.17 -11.41 9.32
CA ASP A 119 -12.04 -11.20 10.49
C ASP A 119 -11.69 -12.12 11.67
N SER A 120 -10.88 -13.14 11.43
CA SER A 120 -10.43 -14.08 12.46
C SER A 120 -9.41 -13.43 13.40
N LYS A 121 -9.28 -14.01 14.60
CA LYS A 121 -8.34 -13.57 15.63
C LYS A 121 -7.43 -14.70 16.06
N THR A 122 -6.26 -14.33 16.59
CA THR A 122 -5.27 -15.27 17.13
C THR A 122 -4.66 -14.72 18.42
N SER A 123 -4.17 -15.59 19.28
CA SER A 123 -3.38 -15.25 20.46
C SER A 123 -1.86 -15.39 20.21
N GLU A 124 -1.47 -15.77 19.00
CA GLU A 124 -0.07 -15.90 18.64
C GLU A 124 0.64 -14.54 18.62
N LYS A 125 1.96 -14.57 18.80
CA LYS A 125 2.79 -13.35 18.81
C LYS A 125 2.77 -12.68 17.42
N PRO A 126 2.78 -11.35 17.36
CA PRO A 126 2.92 -10.62 16.09
C PRO A 126 4.12 -11.13 15.27
N GLY A 127 3.92 -11.29 13.96
CA GLY A 127 4.90 -11.85 13.03
C GLY A 127 4.87 -13.37 12.91
N THR A 128 4.16 -14.10 13.79
CA THR A 128 4.06 -15.57 13.69
C THR A 128 3.28 -15.99 12.46
N VAL A 129 3.88 -16.84 11.62
CA VAL A 129 3.20 -17.48 10.49
C VAL A 129 2.37 -18.64 11.01
N LEU A 130 1.05 -18.53 10.87
CA LEU A 130 0.09 -19.49 11.40
C LEU A 130 0.08 -20.82 10.60
N PRO A 131 -0.54 -21.88 11.12
CA PRO A 131 -0.71 -23.15 10.38
C PRO A 131 -1.36 -22.93 9.02
N TYR A 132 -0.77 -23.49 7.98
CA TYR A 132 -1.16 -23.24 6.59
C TYR A 132 -2.52 -23.86 6.24
N GLN A 133 -3.41 -23.03 5.68
CA GLN A 133 -4.70 -23.45 5.15
C GLN A 133 -4.72 -23.28 3.62
N LYS A 134 -4.90 -24.40 2.90
CA LYS A 134 -4.76 -24.47 1.43
C LYS A 134 -5.65 -23.53 0.63
N SER A 135 -6.81 -23.14 1.17
CA SER A 135 -7.82 -22.34 0.45
C SER A 135 -7.84 -20.86 0.82
N VAL A 136 -7.03 -20.45 1.80
CA VAL A 136 -7.09 -19.09 2.37
C VAL A 136 -5.91 -18.25 1.93
N GLY A 137 -4.71 -18.66 2.24
CA GLY A 137 -3.48 -17.90 2.04
C GLY A 137 -2.46 -18.23 3.11
N ILE A 138 -1.44 -17.40 3.26
CA ILE A 138 -0.49 -17.47 4.37
C ILE A 138 -0.98 -16.50 5.44
N GLU A 139 -1.49 -17.03 6.53
CA GLU A 139 -1.97 -16.27 7.67
C GLU A 139 -0.81 -15.89 8.58
N ILE A 140 -0.72 -14.62 8.96
CA ILE A 140 0.34 -14.06 9.79
C ILE A 140 -0.31 -13.27 10.93
N ALA A 141 0.07 -13.58 12.16
CA ALA A 141 -0.40 -12.88 13.34
C ALA A 141 0.11 -11.43 13.34
N CYS A 142 -0.76 -10.50 13.69
CA CYS A 142 -0.47 -9.07 13.77
C CYS A 142 -0.79 -8.56 15.18
N GLY A 143 -0.51 -7.29 15.43
CA GLY A 143 -0.89 -6.61 16.66
C GLY A 143 -2.40 -6.70 16.90
N ASP A 144 -2.83 -6.51 18.13
CA ASP A 144 -4.24 -6.65 18.58
C ASP A 144 -4.89 -8.01 18.30
N GLY A 145 -4.08 -9.05 18.03
CA GLY A 145 -4.56 -10.41 17.70
C GLY A 145 -5.21 -10.52 16.32
N SER A 146 -5.08 -9.51 15.45
CA SER A 146 -5.59 -9.58 14.08
C SER A 146 -4.69 -10.45 13.18
N ILE A 147 -5.22 -10.85 12.02
CA ILE A 147 -4.54 -11.75 11.09
C ILE A 147 -4.46 -11.10 9.72
N LEU A 148 -3.25 -11.01 9.16
CA LEU A 148 -3.01 -10.67 7.77
C LEU A 148 -2.91 -11.95 6.95
N VAL A 149 -3.59 -11.97 5.80
CA VAL A 149 -3.57 -13.09 4.85
C VAL A 149 -2.77 -12.68 3.62
N ALA A 150 -1.55 -13.18 3.47
CA ALA A 150 -0.73 -12.93 2.31
C ALA A 150 -1.06 -13.93 1.18
N THR A 151 -1.34 -13.41 -0.01
CA THR A 151 -1.75 -14.20 -1.18
C THR A 151 -0.72 -14.20 -2.30
N GLU A 152 0.13 -13.18 -2.39
CA GLU A 152 1.23 -13.12 -3.35
C GLU A 152 2.48 -12.58 -2.66
N LEU A 153 3.59 -13.31 -2.76
CA LEU A 153 4.85 -13.02 -2.10
C LEU A 153 6.03 -13.14 -3.06
N GLN A 154 7.12 -12.48 -2.70
CA GLN A 154 8.37 -12.58 -3.44
C GLN A 154 9.54 -12.69 -2.48
N GLN A 155 10.27 -13.78 -2.52
CA GLN A 155 11.56 -13.90 -1.85
C GLN A 155 12.63 -13.17 -2.64
N GLU A 156 13.58 -12.56 -1.96
CA GLU A 156 14.69 -11.86 -2.60
C GLU A 156 15.36 -12.73 -3.69
N LYS A 157 15.65 -12.10 -4.85
CA LYS A 157 16.24 -12.75 -6.04
C LYS A 157 15.37 -13.85 -6.70
N LYS A 158 14.11 -14.01 -6.28
CA LYS A 158 13.15 -14.91 -6.93
C LYS A 158 12.03 -14.14 -7.60
N LYS A 159 11.25 -14.81 -8.42
CA LYS A 159 10.04 -14.24 -9.03
C LYS A 159 8.91 -14.15 -7.99
N ALA A 160 7.99 -13.22 -8.21
CA ALA A 160 6.72 -13.19 -7.49
C ALA A 160 5.96 -14.51 -7.71
N MET A 161 5.31 -15.02 -6.69
CA MET A 161 4.56 -16.27 -6.72
C MET A 161 3.36 -16.23 -5.78
N ASP A 162 2.35 -17.02 -6.10
CA ASP A 162 1.23 -17.22 -5.19
C ASP A 162 1.66 -17.93 -3.90
N TYR A 163 0.83 -17.83 -2.89
CA TYR A 163 1.09 -18.39 -1.56
C TYR A 163 1.29 -19.92 -1.58
N LYS A 164 0.65 -20.67 -2.51
CA LYS A 164 0.81 -22.13 -2.61
C LYS A 164 2.20 -22.49 -3.09
N SER A 165 2.64 -21.82 -4.15
CA SER A 165 3.98 -21.99 -4.72
C SER A 165 5.06 -21.55 -3.73
N PHE A 166 4.80 -20.47 -2.97
CA PHE A 166 5.73 -19.97 -1.96
C PHE A 166 5.93 -21.00 -0.83
N ILE A 167 4.86 -21.53 -0.25
CA ILE A 167 4.93 -22.52 0.85
C ILE A 167 5.61 -23.83 0.39
N ASN A 168 5.37 -24.29 -0.84
CA ASN A 168 6.04 -25.47 -1.36
C ASN A 168 7.56 -25.31 -1.42
N GLY A 169 8.03 -24.09 -1.66
CA GLY A 169 9.47 -23.75 -1.70
C GLY A 169 10.07 -23.35 -0.34
N ALA A 170 9.25 -23.11 0.67
CA ALA A 170 9.66 -22.60 1.98
C ALA A 170 9.06 -23.43 3.12
N ARG A 171 9.43 -24.71 3.20
CA ARG A 171 8.81 -25.73 4.10
C ARG A 171 8.79 -25.33 5.59
N ASN A 172 9.79 -24.57 6.06
CA ASN A 172 9.91 -24.15 7.46
C ASN A 172 9.34 -22.75 7.70
N PHE A 173 8.62 -22.19 6.73
CA PHE A 173 8.04 -20.85 6.85
C PHE A 173 6.88 -20.83 7.86
N VAL A 174 6.06 -21.86 7.85
CA VAL A 174 4.96 -22.04 8.81
C VAL A 174 5.52 -22.23 10.21
N GLY A 175 4.99 -21.51 11.19
CA GLY A 175 5.46 -21.52 12.58
C GLY A 175 6.67 -20.62 12.85
N SER A 176 7.26 -20.00 11.79
CA SER A 176 8.32 -19.00 11.99
C SER A 176 7.78 -17.66 12.45
N ILE A 177 8.65 -16.83 13.02
CA ILE A 177 8.36 -15.45 13.36
C ILE A 177 9.08 -14.55 12.36
N LEU A 178 8.32 -13.69 11.67
CA LEU A 178 8.83 -12.74 10.70
C LEU A 178 9.28 -11.46 11.39
N GLY A 179 10.33 -10.84 10.89
CA GLY A 179 10.81 -9.56 11.39
C GLY A 179 12.17 -9.22 10.79
N LEU A 180 12.68 -8.04 11.14
CA LEU A 180 14.06 -7.74 10.87
C LEU A 180 14.90 -8.52 11.89
N ASP A 181 15.78 -9.39 11.42
CA ASP A 181 16.83 -9.92 12.25
C ASP A 181 17.69 -8.75 12.73
N THR A 182 17.55 -8.37 13.99
CA THR A 182 18.37 -7.35 14.66
C THR A 182 19.82 -7.81 14.89
N GLN A 183 20.22 -8.92 14.26
CA GLN A 183 21.58 -9.46 14.36
C GLN A 183 22.32 -9.30 13.04
N LYS A 184 22.70 -8.08 12.69
CA LYS A 184 23.90 -7.75 11.90
C LYS A 184 24.19 -6.26 12.04
N THR A 185 24.60 -5.87 13.23
CA THR A 185 25.47 -4.72 13.45
C THR A 185 26.68 -5.25 14.19
N GLU A 186 27.63 -5.79 13.46
CA GLU A 186 29.04 -5.81 13.79
C GLU A 186 29.81 -5.40 12.54
#